data_421a68fed61ddfc934ac57d0f07aa934
#
_entry.id   421a68fed61ddfc934ac57d0f07aa934
#
_cell.length_a   1.000
_cell.length_b   1.000
_cell.length_c   1.000
_cell.angle_alpha   90.00
_cell.angle_beta   90.00
_cell.angle_gamma   90.00
#
_symmetry.space_group_name_H-M   'P 1'
#
loop_
_entity.id
_entity.type
_entity.pdbx_description
1 polymer ?
#
loop_
_entity_poly.entity_id
_entity_poly.type
_entity_poly.pdbx_seq_one_letter_code
_entity_poly.pdbx_strand_id
1 'polypeptide(L)'
;MKKNLRIVSVAAALLAVAPIAATAVPVNAATTINASSSAINTNTNAKYDVDVTPSVSAVAAVAANTANNTPAIAGSLTGTISASYNGKPYTANLKADTENATITAAGSTTAVKPADLKAGVAYTVTVNDVSFNFGSENAGKTVTLGSANSNVKFTGKNSDNQTETNVSTLKVKLDQNGVASLTNVSIANVYAINTTDNSNVSFYDVTSGATVTNGTVSVNADNQGQVNVANVVAAINSKYFAAQYADKKLNILTANTEDAIKAALKDQKIDVNPVGYFKAPHTFTVNVKATSNTNGKSATLPVVVTVPNVAEPTVESVSKTIMHNAYYYDKDAKRVGTDSVKRYASVSVLPNTTTINGKTYYQVVENGKAVDKYINAANIDGTKRTLKHNAYVYAS
;
A
#
# COMPACT_ATOMS: atom_id res chain seq x y z
N MET A 1 10.68 -17.95 -36.50
CA MET A 1 10.78 -16.70 -35.72
C MET A 1 10.05 -16.89 -34.37
N LYS A 2 10.80 -17.05 -33.28
CA LYS A 2 10.24 -17.26 -31.92
C LYS A 2 10.02 -15.91 -31.28
N LYS A 3 8.75 -15.57 -31.00
CA LYS A 3 8.41 -14.37 -30.24
C LYS A 3 8.60 -14.66 -28.75
N ASN A 4 9.55 -13.96 -28.13
CA ASN A 4 9.78 -13.99 -26.70
C ASN A 4 8.67 -13.22 -25.98
N LEU A 5 7.76 -13.95 -25.37
CA LEU A 5 6.79 -13.40 -24.43
C LEU A 5 7.52 -13.17 -23.11
N ARG A 6 7.81 -11.92 -22.77
CA ARG A 6 8.30 -11.56 -21.44
C ARG A 6 7.11 -11.54 -20.49
N ILE A 7 6.98 -12.61 -19.72
CA ILE A 7 6.11 -12.65 -18.56
C ILE A 7 6.81 -11.85 -17.48
N VAL A 8 6.29 -10.68 -17.14
CA VAL A 8 6.65 -9.98 -15.92
C VAL A 8 5.94 -10.70 -14.78
N SER A 9 6.62 -11.65 -14.16
CA SER A 9 6.17 -12.26 -12.93
C SER A 9 6.32 -11.21 -11.82
N VAL A 10 5.19 -10.67 -11.36
CA VAL A 10 5.13 -10.03 -10.05
C VAL A 10 5.40 -11.15 -9.05
N ALA A 11 6.60 -11.20 -8.52
CA ALA A 11 6.97 -12.09 -7.44
C ALA A 11 6.17 -11.64 -6.20
N ALA A 12 5.04 -12.31 -5.97
CA ALA A 12 4.52 -12.43 -4.62
C ALA A 12 5.62 -13.16 -3.83
N ALA A 13 6.27 -12.44 -2.92
CA ALA A 13 7.18 -13.04 -1.98
C ALA A 13 6.37 -13.96 -1.06
N LEU A 14 6.13 -15.18 -1.54
CA LEU A 14 5.83 -16.30 -0.65
C LEU A 14 7.10 -16.51 0.15
N LEU A 15 7.10 -16.07 1.40
CA LEU A 15 8.11 -16.47 2.35
C LEU A 15 7.92 -17.97 2.55
N ALA A 16 8.66 -18.79 1.80
CA ALA A 16 8.80 -20.21 2.07
C ALA A 16 9.55 -20.31 3.40
N VAL A 17 8.81 -20.51 4.48
CA VAL A 17 9.40 -20.87 5.78
C VAL A 17 9.89 -22.30 5.65
N ALA A 18 11.19 -22.47 5.38
CA ALA A 18 11.85 -23.74 5.56
C ALA A 18 11.73 -24.11 7.05
N PRO A 19 11.41 -25.37 7.40
CA PRO A 19 11.43 -25.79 8.79
C PRO A 19 12.86 -25.71 9.31
N ILE A 20 13.14 -24.70 10.13
CA ILE A 20 14.39 -24.62 10.87
C ILE A 20 14.27 -25.66 11.98
N ALA A 21 15.03 -26.75 11.89
CA ALA A 21 15.22 -27.66 12.99
C ALA A 21 15.85 -26.88 14.15
N ALA A 22 15.04 -26.57 15.15
CA ALA A 22 15.49 -25.85 16.33
C ALA A 22 16.40 -26.80 17.15
N THR A 23 17.68 -26.51 17.16
CA THR A 23 18.56 -26.95 18.23
C THR A 23 18.16 -26.17 19.48
N ALA A 24 17.62 -26.87 20.46
CA ALA A 24 17.25 -26.32 21.75
C ALA A 24 18.45 -25.68 22.43
N VAL A 25 18.44 -24.36 22.54
CA VAL A 25 19.24 -23.65 23.54
C VAL A 25 18.25 -23.07 24.53
N PRO A 26 18.24 -23.51 25.78
CA PRO A 26 17.38 -22.91 26.79
C PRO A 26 17.96 -21.59 27.22
N VAL A 27 17.47 -20.52 26.67
CA VAL A 27 17.70 -19.17 27.17
C VAL A 27 16.35 -18.49 27.32
N ASN A 28 15.95 -18.24 28.56
CA ASN A 28 14.96 -17.23 28.91
C ASN A 28 15.46 -15.85 28.44
N ALA A 29 15.53 -15.64 27.15
CA ALA A 29 15.96 -14.39 26.60
C ALA A 29 14.73 -13.61 26.20
N ALA A 30 14.47 -12.54 26.92
CA ALA A 30 13.59 -11.47 26.46
C ALA A 30 13.86 -11.16 24.97
N THR A 31 12.81 -10.95 24.20
CA THR A 31 12.95 -10.51 22.80
C THR A 31 13.54 -9.12 22.81
N THR A 32 14.81 -8.99 22.45
CA THR A 32 15.51 -7.69 22.41
C THR A 32 15.63 -7.22 20.97
N ILE A 33 15.14 -6.03 20.71
CA ILE A 33 15.30 -5.34 19.43
C ILE A 33 16.38 -4.27 19.59
N ASN A 34 17.48 -4.47 18.86
CA ASN A 34 18.57 -3.50 18.87
C ASN A 34 18.28 -2.39 17.84
N ALA A 35 17.96 -1.21 18.33
CA ALA A 35 17.86 -0.02 17.51
C ALA A 35 19.26 0.58 17.25
N SER A 36 19.35 1.47 16.26
CA SER A 36 20.61 2.13 15.91
C SER A 36 21.20 2.88 17.10
N SER A 37 22.52 2.89 17.19
CA SER A 37 23.30 3.71 18.15
C SER A 37 23.23 5.22 17.89
N SER A 38 22.38 5.69 16.97
CA SER A 38 22.21 7.12 16.71
C SER A 38 21.36 7.79 17.79
N ALA A 39 21.71 9.03 18.15
CA ALA A 39 20.92 9.80 19.10
C ALA A 39 19.46 9.93 18.66
N ILE A 40 18.54 9.58 19.55
CA ILE A 40 17.09 9.72 19.31
C ILE A 40 16.74 11.22 19.43
N ASN A 41 16.18 11.76 18.38
CA ASN A 41 15.54 13.07 18.39
C ASN A 41 14.03 12.83 18.47
N THR A 42 13.44 13.03 19.63
CA THR A 42 12.01 12.92 19.83
C THR A 42 11.30 14.01 19.04
N ASN A 43 10.38 13.60 18.15
CA ASN A 43 9.57 14.54 17.40
C ASN A 43 8.27 14.81 18.16
N THR A 44 8.14 15.98 18.77
CA THR A 44 6.97 16.38 19.57
C THR A 44 5.66 16.41 18.76
N ASN A 45 5.73 16.41 17.43
CA ASN A 45 4.56 16.40 16.52
C ASN A 45 4.25 15.01 15.95
N ALA A 46 5.06 14.00 16.19
CA ALA A 46 4.79 12.64 15.77
C ALA A 46 3.88 11.93 16.81
N LYS A 47 2.99 11.07 16.33
CA LYS A 47 2.13 10.25 17.21
C LYS A 47 2.98 9.32 18.10
N TYR A 48 4.12 8.87 17.60
CA TYR A 48 5.12 8.06 18.31
C TYR A 48 6.50 8.21 17.64
N ASP A 49 7.56 7.93 18.40
CA ASP A 49 8.94 8.04 17.92
C ASP A 49 9.42 6.75 17.24
N VAL A 50 8.98 5.61 17.74
CA VAL A 50 9.36 4.27 17.25
C VAL A 50 8.11 3.54 16.77
N ASP A 51 8.14 3.11 15.51
CA ASP A 51 7.08 2.27 14.93
C ASP A 51 7.43 0.80 15.12
N VAL A 52 6.59 0.12 15.91
CA VAL A 52 6.73 -1.32 16.19
C VAL A 52 5.79 -2.08 15.30
N THR A 53 6.35 -2.88 14.39
CA THR A 53 5.60 -3.65 13.39
C THR A 53 5.84 -5.15 13.59
N PRO A 54 5.00 -5.86 14.36
CA PRO A 54 5.05 -7.31 14.43
C PRO A 54 4.45 -7.93 13.16
N SER A 55 5.07 -9.01 12.69
CA SER A 55 4.58 -9.85 11.62
C SER A 55 4.47 -11.28 12.16
N VAL A 56 3.25 -11.75 12.34
CA VAL A 56 2.96 -13.05 12.96
C VAL A 56 2.20 -13.92 11.98
N SER A 57 2.62 -15.18 11.84
CA SER A 57 1.96 -16.19 11.05
C SER A 57 1.56 -17.37 11.94
N ALA A 58 0.28 -17.69 11.97
CA ALA A 58 -0.27 -18.84 12.65
C ALA A 58 -0.77 -19.86 11.61
N VAL A 59 -0.31 -21.12 11.72
CA VAL A 59 -0.75 -22.21 10.87
C VAL A 59 -1.65 -23.11 11.70
N ALA A 60 -2.83 -23.43 11.18
CA ALA A 60 -3.77 -24.31 11.83
C ALA A 60 -3.31 -25.76 11.75
N ALA A 61 -3.56 -26.52 12.81
CA ALA A 61 -3.42 -27.97 12.77
C ALA A 61 -4.44 -28.58 11.82
N VAL A 62 -4.00 -29.49 10.96
CA VAL A 62 -4.86 -30.24 10.02
C VAL A 62 -4.61 -31.72 10.23
N ALA A 63 -5.68 -32.46 10.50
CA ALA A 63 -5.59 -33.93 10.61
C ALA A 63 -5.26 -34.56 9.25
N ALA A 64 -4.53 -35.69 9.27
CA ALA A 64 -4.31 -36.46 8.06
C ALA A 64 -5.66 -36.89 7.42
N ASN A 65 -5.76 -36.74 6.11
CA ASN A 65 -6.89 -37.27 5.35
C ASN A 65 -6.43 -38.42 4.45
N THR A 66 -6.69 -39.65 4.89
CA THR A 66 -6.29 -40.86 4.18
C THR A 66 -7.05 -41.04 2.86
N ALA A 67 -8.27 -40.51 2.76
CA ALA A 67 -9.07 -40.62 1.53
C ALA A 67 -8.46 -39.81 0.37
N ASN A 68 -7.76 -38.72 0.67
CA ASN A 68 -7.12 -37.85 -0.32
C ASN A 68 -5.60 -37.86 -0.25
N ASN A 69 -5.03 -38.78 0.52
CA ASN A 69 -3.59 -38.91 0.76
C ASN A 69 -2.92 -37.60 1.22
N THR A 70 -3.65 -36.80 2.05
CA THR A 70 -3.16 -35.55 2.58
C THR A 70 -2.49 -35.78 3.94
N PRO A 71 -1.23 -35.44 4.12
CA PRO A 71 -0.55 -35.61 5.39
C PRO A 71 -1.11 -34.66 6.47
N ALA A 72 -0.94 -35.04 7.74
CA ALA A 72 -1.22 -34.13 8.85
C ALA A 72 -0.28 -32.92 8.83
N ILE A 73 -0.82 -31.76 9.18
CA ILE A 73 -0.04 -30.56 9.42
C ILE A 73 -0.09 -30.22 10.90
N ALA A 74 1.08 -30.07 11.51
CA ALA A 74 1.16 -29.56 12.87
C ALA A 74 0.85 -28.05 12.90
N GLY A 75 0.01 -27.64 13.83
CA GLY A 75 -0.20 -26.22 14.07
C GLY A 75 1.09 -25.56 14.55
N SER A 76 1.33 -24.35 14.10
CA SER A 76 2.54 -23.61 14.45
C SER A 76 2.28 -22.10 14.52
N LEU A 77 3.12 -21.41 15.29
CA LEU A 77 3.20 -19.96 15.37
C LEU A 77 4.63 -19.57 15.06
N THR A 78 4.79 -18.69 14.08
CA THR A 78 6.07 -18.06 13.75
C THR A 78 5.89 -16.57 13.57
N GLY A 79 6.95 -15.79 13.71
CA GLY A 79 6.84 -14.39 13.45
C GLY A 79 8.10 -13.61 13.77
N THR A 80 8.05 -12.34 13.47
CA THR A 80 9.08 -11.35 13.76
C THR A 80 8.44 -10.12 14.36
N ILE A 81 9.19 -9.42 15.20
CA ILE A 81 8.90 -8.05 15.58
C ILE A 81 9.94 -7.17 14.89
N SER A 82 9.52 -6.20 14.11
CA SER A 82 10.40 -5.16 13.59
C SER A 82 10.08 -3.82 14.27
N ALA A 83 11.12 -3.05 14.53
CA ALA A 83 10.99 -1.67 15.00
C ALA A 83 11.63 -0.76 13.95
N SER A 84 11.01 0.37 13.67
CA SER A 84 11.56 1.39 12.79
C SER A 84 11.81 2.67 13.57
N TYR A 85 13.06 3.13 13.54
CA TYR A 85 13.46 4.40 14.07
C TYR A 85 14.32 5.12 13.02
N ASN A 86 14.00 6.37 12.71
CA ASN A 86 14.66 7.14 11.64
C ASN A 86 14.69 6.38 10.29
N GLY A 87 13.62 5.63 9.97
CA GLY A 87 13.48 4.92 8.71
C GLY A 87 14.37 3.66 8.57
N LYS A 88 15.11 3.27 9.62
CA LYS A 88 15.89 2.02 9.62
C LYS A 88 15.11 0.92 10.36
N PRO A 89 14.75 -0.18 9.70
CA PRO A 89 14.07 -1.29 10.34
C PRO A 89 15.06 -2.20 11.06
N TYR A 90 14.62 -2.73 12.21
CA TYR A 90 15.27 -3.77 12.99
C TYR A 90 14.28 -4.91 13.19
N THR A 91 14.74 -6.13 13.16
CA THR A 91 13.88 -7.31 13.26
C THR A 91 14.41 -8.27 14.31
N ALA A 92 13.52 -8.77 15.16
CA ALA A 92 13.78 -9.87 16.05
C ALA A 92 12.77 -11.01 15.80
N ASN A 93 13.22 -12.26 15.91
CA ASN A 93 12.35 -13.41 15.75
C ASN A 93 11.49 -13.59 17.02
N LEU A 94 10.19 -13.86 16.82
CA LEU A 94 9.35 -14.38 17.87
C LEU A 94 9.73 -15.84 18.12
N LYS A 95 9.88 -16.24 19.39
CA LYS A 95 10.01 -17.64 19.68
C LYS A 95 8.67 -18.33 19.45
N ALA A 96 8.69 -19.40 18.66
CA ALA A 96 7.51 -20.22 18.38
C ALA A 96 7.00 -21.00 19.58
N ASP A 97 7.85 -21.14 20.59
CA ASP A 97 7.53 -21.85 21.84
C ASP A 97 6.85 -20.89 22.83
N THR A 98 5.94 -21.43 23.60
CA THR A 98 5.14 -20.74 24.62
C THR A 98 5.93 -20.11 25.76
N GLU A 99 7.26 -20.18 25.76
CA GLU A 99 8.09 -19.61 26.82
C GLU A 99 8.01 -18.10 26.92
N ASN A 100 7.88 -17.39 25.75
CA ASN A 100 7.70 -15.95 25.75
C ASN A 100 6.53 -15.44 24.90
N ALA A 101 5.73 -16.34 24.31
CA ALA A 101 4.52 -15.97 23.60
C ALA A 101 3.32 -16.79 24.09
N THR A 102 2.26 -16.11 24.46
CA THR A 102 0.97 -16.71 24.85
C THR A 102 -0.04 -16.47 23.73
N ILE A 103 -0.77 -17.53 23.36
CA ILE A 103 -1.83 -17.46 22.35
C ILE A 103 -3.16 -17.64 23.06
N THR A 104 -4.12 -16.76 22.83
CA THR A 104 -5.50 -16.92 23.32
C THR A 104 -6.48 -16.70 22.18
N ALA A 105 -7.59 -17.44 22.16
CA ALA A 105 -8.66 -17.15 21.21
C ALA A 105 -9.30 -15.79 21.54
N ALA A 106 -9.83 -15.08 20.52
CA ALA A 106 -10.49 -13.80 20.74
C ALA A 106 -11.62 -13.93 21.78
N GLY A 107 -11.59 -13.03 22.77
CA GLY A 107 -12.56 -13.05 23.88
C GLY A 107 -12.33 -14.13 24.95
N SER A 108 -11.23 -14.89 24.88
CA SER A 108 -10.86 -15.90 25.88
C SER A 108 -9.57 -15.50 26.60
N THR A 109 -9.45 -15.93 27.86
CA THR A 109 -8.20 -15.83 28.64
C THR A 109 -7.43 -17.14 28.70
N THR A 110 -8.02 -18.23 28.15
CA THR A 110 -7.41 -19.56 28.18
C THR A 110 -6.33 -19.65 27.10
N ALA A 111 -5.13 -20.03 27.52
CA ALA A 111 -4.01 -20.23 26.58
C ALA A 111 -4.28 -21.42 25.65
N VAL A 112 -3.94 -21.24 24.38
CA VAL A 112 -4.03 -22.25 23.31
C VAL A 112 -2.62 -22.65 22.88
N LYS A 113 -2.37 -23.92 22.73
CA LYS A 113 -1.08 -24.38 22.20
C LYS A 113 -1.05 -24.23 20.68
N PRO A 114 0.11 -24.01 20.06
CA PRO A 114 0.22 -23.96 18.60
C PRO A 114 -0.40 -25.19 17.90
N ALA A 115 -0.24 -26.39 18.50
CA ALA A 115 -0.81 -27.63 17.97
C ALA A 115 -2.35 -27.66 17.94
N ASP A 116 -3.02 -26.80 18.68
CA ASP A 116 -4.49 -26.74 18.77
C ASP A 116 -5.11 -25.59 17.99
N LEU A 117 -4.30 -24.85 17.20
CA LEU A 117 -4.77 -23.74 16.39
C LEU A 117 -5.74 -24.22 15.31
N LYS A 118 -6.87 -23.53 15.17
CA LYS A 118 -7.93 -23.85 14.21
C LYS A 118 -8.00 -22.79 13.12
N ALA A 119 -8.17 -23.23 11.87
CA ALA A 119 -8.29 -22.34 10.72
C ALA A 119 -9.47 -21.38 10.85
N GLY A 120 -9.26 -20.13 10.45
CA GLY A 120 -10.27 -19.08 10.48
C GLY A 120 -10.60 -18.52 11.86
N VAL A 121 -9.99 -19.04 12.91
CA VAL A 121 -10.17 -18.51 14.27
C VAL A 121 -9.21 -17.34 14.48
N ALA A 122 -9.72 -16.24 15.02
CA ALA A 122 -8.91 -15.11 15.43
C ALA A 122 -8.28 -15.35 16.79
N TYR A 123 -6.99 -15.12 16.87
CA TYR A 123 -6.20 -15.25 18.09
C TYR A 123 -5.58 -13.92 18.48
N THR A 124 -5.29 -13.76 19.75
CA THR A 124 -4.40 -12.74 20.28
C THR A 124 -3.09 -13.42 20.64
N VAL A 125 -1.99 -12.93 20.07
CA VAL A 125 -0.63 -13.37 20.39
C VAL A 125 0.00 -12.31 21.27
N THR A 126 0.38 -12.69 22.49
CA THR A 126 1.04 -11.80 23.46
C THR A 126 2.48 -12.27 23.62
N VAL A 127 3.42 -11.42 23.21
CA VAL A 127 4.86 -11.67 23.38
C VAL A 127 5.30 -10.99 24.67
N ASN A 128 5.81 -11.76 25.61
CA ASN A 128 6.22 -11.28 26.91
C ASN A 128 7.71 -10.84 26.90
N ASP A 129 8.07 -9.99 27.83
CA ASP A 129 9.45 -9.56 28.08
C ASP A 129 10.14 -9.00 26.82
N VAL A 130 9.48 -8.04 26.17
CA VAL A 130 10.00 -7.39 24.96
C VAL A 130 10.86 -6.19 25.36
N SER A 131 12.11 -6.16 24.88
CA SER A 131 13.03 -5.06 25.14
C SER A 131 13.53 -4.42 23.84
N PHE A 132 13.64 -3.08 23.86
CA PHE A 132 14.18 -2.29 22.75
C PHE A 132 15.47 -1.63 23.19
N ASN A 133 16.59 -1.97 22.58
CA ASN A 133 17.89 -1.39 22.88
C ASN A 133 18.23 -0.27 21.90
N PHE A 134 18.25 0.96 22.38
CA PHE A 134 18.53 2.15 21.57
C PHE A 134 20.00 2.64 21.72
N GLY A 135 20.82 1.92 22.47
CA GLY A 135 22.20 2.29 22.75
C GLY A 135 22.37 3.23 23.95
N SER A 136 23.52 3.12 24.60
CA SER A 136 23.83 3.86 25.84
C SER A 136 23.85 5.38 25.68
N GLU A 137 24.10 5.90 24.47
CA GLU A 137 23.99 7.31 24.15
C GLU A 137 22.59 7.88 24.27
N ASN A 138 21.60 7.02 24.37
CA ASN A 138 20.20 7.38 24.59
C ASN A 138 19.74 7.15 26.04
N ALA A 139 20.63 6.81 26.93
CA ALA A 139 20.32 6.59 28.34
C ALA A 139 19.56 7.77 28.96
N GLY A 140 18.53 7.45 29.73
CA GLY A 140 17.69 8.43 30.41
C GLY A 140 16.73 9.25 29.55
N LYS A 141 16.80 9.12 28.22
CA LYS A 141 15.84 9.76 27.31
C LYS A 141 14.46 9.11 27.42
N THR A 142 13.46 9.84 27.00
CA THR A 142 12.07 9.35 26.90
C THR A 142 11.69 9.18 25.45
N VAL A 143 11.14 8.04 25.09
CA VAL A 143 10.65 7.70 23.74
C VAL A 143 9.21 7.24 23.79
N THR A 144 8.45 7.49 22.74
CA THR A 144 7.08 6.99 22.58
C THR A 144 7.10 5.85 21.58
N LEU A 145 6.69 4.67 22.04
CA LEU A 145 6.49 3.47 21.21
C LEU A 145 5.06 3.48 20.69
N GLY A 146 4.87 3.07 19.45
CA GLY A 146 3.55 2.96 18.83
C GLY A 146 3.57 1.97 17.67
N SER A 147 2.42 1.78 17.04
CA SER A 147 2.30 0.97 15.83
C SER A 147 1.26 1.57 14.89
N ALA A 148 1.53 1.50 13.58
CA ALA A 148 0.56 1.79 12.55
C ALA A 148 -0.59 0.76 12.54
N ASN A 149 -0.32 -0.47 13.02
CA ASN A 149 -1.33 -1.51 13.15
C ASN A 149 -2.14 -1.33 14.46
N SER A 150 -3.41 -1.02 14.37
CA SER A 150 -4.31 -0.80 15.50
C SER A 150 -4.51 -2.03 16.40
N ASN A 151 -4.21 -3.23 15.89
CA ASN A 151 -4.27 -4.50 16.62
C ASN A 151 -3.08 -4.70 17.56
N VAL A 152 -2.05 -3.85 17.48
CA VAL A 152 -0.87 -3.91 18.34
C VAL A 152 -1.10 -3.06 19.58
N LYS A 153 -0.85 -3.66 20.75
CA LYS A 153 -0.96 -3.00 22.05
C LYS A 153 0.25 -3.28 22.90
N PHE A 154 0.57 -2.33 23.76
CA PHE A 154 1.73 -2.37 24.64
C PHE A 154 1.30 -2.45 26.10
N THR A 155 2.01 -3.22 26.89
CA THR A 155 1.90 -3.24 28.35
C THR A 155 3.29 -3.05 28.94
N GLY A 156 3.42 -2.11 29.85
CA GLY A 156 4.72 -1.83 30.50
C GLY A 156 4.66 -0.62 31.41
N LYS A 157 5.82 -0.23 31.93
CA LYS A 157 5.96 0.98 32.73
C LYS A 157 6.17 2.19 31.85
N ASN A 158 5.40 3.25 32.08
CA ASN A 158 5.59 4.52 31.42
C ASN A 158 6.77 5.32 32.02
N SER A 159 7.02 6.51 31.46
CA SER A 159 8.11 7.40 31.90
C SER A 159 8.04 7.78 33.39
N ASP A 160 6.86 7.72 34.01
CA ASP A 160 6.60 8.05 35.40
C ASP A 160 6.57 6.81 36.31
N ASN A 161 7.07 5.67 35.78
CA ASN A 161 7.13 4.36 36.43
C ASN A 161 5.75 3.76 36.80
N GLN A 162 4.68 4.25 36.16
CA GLN A 162 3.33 3.70 36.31
C GLN A 162 3.09 2.62 35.27
N THR A 163 2.39 1.55 35.63
CA THR A 163 2.05 0.47 34.70
C THR A 163 0.86 0.89 33.84
N GLU A 164 1.07 0.87 32.52
CA GLU A 164 0.01 1.02 31.53
C GLU A 164 -0.23 -0.34 30.85
N THR A 165 -1.50 -0.67 30.61
CA THR A 165 -1.91 -1.97 30.07
C THR A 165 -2.71 -1.81 28.80
N ASN A 166 -2.34 -2.58 27.75
CA ASN A 166 -3.04 -2.61 26.47
C ASN A 166 -3.21 -1.25 25.78
N VAL A 167 -2.22 -0.37 25.90
CA VAL A 167 -2.25 0.96 25.29
C VAL A 167 -1.75 0.92 23.84
N SER A 168 -2.26 1.82 23.00
CA SER A 168 -1.86 1.92 21.59
C SER A 168 -0.50 2.60 21.40
N THR A 169 -0.11 3.44 22.36
CA THR A 169 1.19 4.09 22.44
C THR A 169 1.65 4.07 23.88
N LEU A 170 2.94 3.83 24.10
CA LEU A 170 3.52 3.80 25.43
C LEU A 170 4.76 4.70 25.47
N LYS A 171 4.72 5.70 26.36
CA LYS A 171 5.84 6.62 26.57
C LYS A 171 6.76 6.05 27.66
N VAL A 172 7.96 5.64 27.28
CA VAL A 172 8.91 4.96 28.18
C VAL A 172 10.17 5.78 28.39
N LYS A 173 10.73 5.70 29.60
CA LYS A 173 12.05 6.25 29.91
C LYS A 173 13.08 5.15 29.75
N LEU A 174 14.13 5.41 28.96
CA LEU A 174 15.22 4.48 28.73
C LEU A 174 16.09 4.37 29.98
N ASP A 175 16.54 3.16 30.28
CA ASP A 175 17.46 2.90 31.39
C ASP A 175 18.88 3.47 31.12
N GLN A 176 19.81 3.19 32.04
CA GLN A 176 21.19 3.63 31.92
C GLN A 176 22.00 3.00 30.77
N ASN A 177 21.44 1.96 30.13
CA ASN A 177 21.99 1.33 28.93
C ASN A 177 21.24 1.74 27.65
N GLY A 178 20.27 2.63 27.76
CA GLY A 178 19.42 3.03 26.63
C GLY A 178 18.37 2.01 26.25
N VAL A 179 17.93 1.14 27.19
CA VAL A 179 16.95 0.07 26.94
C VAL A 179 15.59 0.48 27.47
N ALA A 180 14.55 0.21 26.66
CA ALA A 180 13.16 0.19 27.07
C ALA A 180 12.69 -1.25 27.22
N SER A 181 12.19 -1.62 28.41
CA SER A 181 11.67 -2.95 28.70
C SER A 181 10.15 -2.89 28.89
N LEU A 182 9.42 -3.74 28.15
CA LEU A 182 7.99 -3.89 28.25
C LEU A 182 7.62 -5.21 28.89
N THR A 183 6.51 -5.25 29.63
CA THR A 183 5.94 -6.49 30.11
C THR A 183 5.50 -7.37 28.95
N ASN A 184 4.79 -6.79 27.98
CA ASN A 184 4.45 -7.50 26.76
C ASN A 184 4.07 -6.57 25.59
N VAL A 185 4.07 -7.14 24.37
CA VAL A 185 3.45 -6.62 23.16
C VAL A 185 2.38 -7.61 22.73
N SER A 186 1.14 -7.16 22.62
CA SER A 186 -0.02 -7.97 22.26
C SER A 186 -0.46 -7.65 20.84
N ILE A 187 -0.73 -8.68 20.03
CA ILE A 187 -1.16 -8.58 18.64
C ILE A 187 -2.50 -9.31 18.50
N ALA A 188 -3.59 -8.57 18.36
CA ALA A 188 -4.91 -9.14 18.14
C ALA A 188 -5.18 -9.47 16.68
N ASN A 189 -6.25 -10.22 16.41
CA ASN A 189 -6.72 -10.61 15.08
C ASN A 189 -5.67 -11.36 14.23
N VAL A 190 -4.86 -12.19 14.87
CA VAL A 190 -3.99 -13.15 14.20
C VAL A 190 -4.82 -14.38 13.83
N TYR A 191 -5.03 -14.65 12.56
CA TYR A 191 -5.80 -15.78 12.10
C TYR A 191 -4.88 -16.98 11.80
N ALA A 192 -5.22 -18.16 12.32
CA ALA A 192 -4.55 -19.38 11.92
C ALA A 192 -5.08 -19.82 10.55
N ILE A 193 -4.19 -20.08 9.59
CA ILE A 193 -4.53 -20.43 8.21
C ILE A 193 -4.36 -21.93 7.96
N ASN A 194 -5.28 -22.50 7.16
CA ASN A 194 -5.13 -23.86 6.62
C ASN A 194 -4.31 -23.78 5.33
N THR A 195 -3.09 -24.28 5.36
CA THR A 195 -2.18 -24.26 4.21
C THR A 195 -2.51 -25.31 3.14
N THR A 196 -3.42 -26.25 3.42
CA THR A 196 -3.90 -27.23 2.44
C THR A 196 -5.12 -26.76 1.66
N ASP A 197 -5.81 -25.69 2.11
CA ASP A 197 -6.94 -25.11 1.40
C ASP A 197 -6.44 -24.22 0.26
N ASN A 198 -6.71 -24.63 -0.97
CA ASN A 198 -6.30 -23.94 -2.18
C ASN A 198 -7.41 -23.06 -2.81
N SER A 199 -8.55 -22.90 -2.14
CA SER A 199 -9.64 -22.03 -2.61
C SER A 199 -9.17 -20.59 -2.84
N ASN A 200 -9.55 -20.03 -3.98
CA ASN A 200 -9.17 -18.66 -4.34
C ASN A 200 -10.19 -17.64 -3.85
N VAL A 201 -9.70 -16.45 -3.51
CA VAL A 201 -10.55 -15.26 -3.28
C VAL A 201 -10.85 -14.61 -4.62
N SER A 202 -12.08 -14.15 -4.81
CA SER A 202 -12.51 -13.40 -5.98
C SER A 202 -13.43 -12.25 -5.57
N PHE A 203 -13.47 -11.21 -6.40
CA PHE A 203 -14.44 -10.15 -6.27
C PHE A 203 -15.62 -10.40 -7.22
N TYR A 204 -16.79 -9.99 -6.80
CA TYR A 204 -18.07 -10.18 -7.50
C TYR A 204 -18.81 -8.85 -7.59
N ASP A 205 -19.51 -8.66 -8.69
CA ASP A 205 -20.49 -7.58 -8.83
C ASP A 205 -21.80 -7.99 -8.13
N VAL A 206 -22.31 -7.11 -7.27
CA VAL A 206 -23.52 -7.38 -6.45
C VAL A 206 -24.75 -7.62 -7.31
N THR A 207 -24.86 -6.92 -8.44
CA THR A 207 -26.07 -6.98 -9.29
C THR A 207 -26.08 -8.22 -10.17
N SER A 208 -24.95 -8.54 -10.79
CA SER A 208 -24.86 -9.66 -11.74
C SER A 208 -24.44 -10.98 -11.09
N GLY A 209 -23.83 -10.93 -9.91
CA GLY A 209 -23.19 -12.09 -9.28
C GLY A 209 -21.95 -12.61 -10.02
N ALA A 210 -21.51 -11.93 -11.07
CA ALA A 210 -20.35 -12.32 -11.86
C ALA A 210 -19.04 -11.91 -11.18
N THR A 211 -17.97 -12.68 -11.41
CA THR A 211 -16.62 -12.31 -10.98
C THR A 211 -16.12 -11.11 -11.77
N VAL A 212 -15.42 -10.20 -11.07
CA VAL A 212 -14.85 -9.00 -11.67
C VAL A 212 -13.35 -8.88 -11.33
N THR A 213 -12.59 -8.36 -12.28
CA THR A 213 -11.14 -8.11 -12.13
C THR A 213 -10.79 -6.62 -12.10
N ASN A 214 -11.75 -5.78 -12.43
CA ASN A 214 -11.67 -4.32 -12.31
C ASN A 214 -13.06 -3.76 -11.99
N GLY A 215 -13.12 -2.56 -11.45
CA GLY A 215 -14.38 -1.94 -11.07
C GLY A 215 -14.39 -0.45 -11.39
N THR A 216 -15.61 0.11 -11.42
CA THR A 216 -15.86 1.54 -11.57
C THR A 216 -16.98 1.98 -10.66
N VAL A 217 -16.84 3.10 -9.98
CA VAL A 217 -17.90 3.75 -9.21
C VAL A 217 -17.88 5.25 -9.45
N SER A 218 -19.01 5.90 -9.19
CA SER A 218 -19.14 7.34 -9.29
C SER A 218 -19.66 7.91 -7.97
N VAL A 219 -19.06 8.99 -7.51
CA VAL A 219 -19.48 9.73 -6.31
C VAL A 219 -19.48 11.23 -6.64
N ASN A 220 -20.38 12.00 -6.03
CA ASN A 220 -20.39 13.44 -6.23
C ASN A 220 -19.66 14.15 -5.07
N ALA A 221 -18.89 15.17 -5.42
CA ALA A 221 -18.34 16.08 -4.44
C ALA A 221 -19.43 17.09 -3.99
N ASP A 222 -19.25 17.64 -2.82
CA ASP A 222 -20.04 18.75 -2.32
C ASP A 222 -19.74 20.08 -3.07
N ASN A 223 -20.40 21.17 -2.67
CA ASN A 223 -20.22 22.49 -3.27
C ASN A 223 -18.80 23.06 -3.08
N GLN A 224 -18.00 22.47 -2.20
CA GLN A 224 -16.60 22.85 -1.96
C GLN A 224 -15.63 21.94 -2.73
N GLY A 225 -16.14 20.99 -3.50
CA GLY A 225 -15.37 19.99 -4.24
C GLY A 225 -14.75 18.95 -3.32
N GLN A 226 -15.36 18.65 -2.17
CA GLN A 226 -14.91 17.65 -1.22
C GLN A 226 -15.80 16.40 -1.27
N VAL A 227 -15.18 15.25 -1.03
CA VAL A 227 -15.84 13.96 -0.89
C VAL A 227 -15.45 13.36 0.45
N ASN A 228 -16.39 12.69 1.12
CA ASN A 228 -16.09 11.93 2.32
C ASN A 228 -15.67 10.50 1.97
N VAL A 229 -14.62 9.99 2.61
CA VAL A 229 -14.14 8.61 2.46
C VAL A 229 -15.27 7.60 2.65
N ALA A 230 -16.17 7.82 3.62
CA ALA A 230 -17.30 6.93 3.87
C ALA A 230 -18.25 6.81 2.66
N ASN A 231 -18.45 7.89 1.88
CA ASN A 231 -19.27 7.85 0.67
C ASN A 231 -18.62 6.99 -0.42
N VAL A 232 -17.30 7.05 -0.55
CA VAL A 232 -16.55 6.20 -1.49
C VAL A 232 -16.61 4.74 -1.05
N VAL A 233 -16.44 4.46 0.26
CA VAL A 233 -16.60 3.11 0.83
C VAL A 233 -17.99 2.56 0.52
N ALA A 234 -19.05 3.33 0.77
CA ALA A 234 -20.42 2.92 0.49
C ALA A 234 -20.64 2.63 -0.99
N ALA A 235 -20.14 3.49 -1.88
CA ALA A 235 -20.26 3.30 -3.33
C ALA A 235 -19.56 2.01 -3.81
N ILE A 236 -18.37 1.72 -3.32
CA ILE A 236 -17.63 0.51 -3.67
C ILE A 236 -18.33 -0.73 -3.10
N ASN A 237 -18.66 -0.74 -1.80
CA ASN A 237 -19.23 -1.91 -1.14
C ASN A 237 -20.68 -2.21 -1.56
N SER A 238 -21.43 -1.21 -2.06
CA SER A 238 -22.76 -1.44 -2.64
C SER A 238 -22.70 -2.13 -4.01
N LYS A 239 -21.58 -2.03 -4.71
CA LYS A 239 -21.43 -2.58 -6.06
C LYS A 239 -20.57 -3.85 -6.11
N TYR A 240 -19.60 -3.97 -5.21
CA TYR A 240 -18.66 -5.08 -5.22
C TYR A 240 -18.52 -5.72 -3.84
N PHE A 241 -18.37 -7.03 -3.81
CA PHE A 241 -18.00 -7.76 -2.61
C PHE A 241 -16.95 -8.81 -2.93
N ALA A 242 -16.14 -9.16 -1.93
CA ALA A 242 -15.17 -10.23 -2.02
C ALA A 242 -15.73 -11.51 -1.42
N ALA A 243 -15.44 -12.64 -2.04
CA ALA A 243 -15.84 -13.93 -1.50
C ALA A 243 -14.87 -15.05 -1.91
N GLN A 244 -14.92 -16.14 -1.15
CA GLN A 244 -14.18 -17.37 -1.38
C GLN A 244 -15.17 -18.53 -1.42
N TYR A 245 -15.09 -19.35 -2.47
CA TYR A 245 -15.88 -20.57 -2.55
C TYR A 245 -15.09 -21.72 -1.92
N ALA A 246 -15.48 -22.10 -0.71
CA ALA A 246 -14.87 -23.19 0.03
C ALA A 246 -15.98 -24.06 0.67
N ASP A 247 -15.76 -25.36 0.80
CA ASP A 247 -16.72 -26.32 1.37
C ASP A 247 -18.12 -26.25 0.75
N LYS A 248 -18.19 -26.07 -0.57
CA LYS A 248 -19.43 -25.91 -1.35
C LYS A 248 -20.28 -24.70 -0.95
N LYS A 249 -19.67 -23.70 -0.30
CA LYS A 249 -20.31 -22.44 0.12
C LYS A 249 -19.53 -21.26 -0.37
N LEU A 250 -20.24 -20.18 -0.64
CA LEU A 250 -19.64 -18.88 -0.91
C LEU A 250 -19.51 -18.12 0.43
N ASN A 251 -18.28 -17.95 0.88
CA ASN A 251 -17.96 -17.22 2.11
C ASN A 251 -17.61 -15.78 1.78
N ILE A 252 -18.43 -14.82 2.22
CA ILE A 252 -18.17 -13.40 2.02
C ILE A 252 -17.02 -12.97 2.92
N LEU A 253 -16.09 -12.19 2.37
CA LEU A 253 -14.90 -11.69 3.05
C LEU A 253 -14.97 -10.17 3.23
N THR A 254 -14.42 -9.70 4.34
CA THR A 254 -14.24 -8.27 4.55
C THR A 254 -13.06 -7.77 3.72
N ALA A 255 -13.30 -6.76 2.91
CA ALA A 255 -12.26 -6.07 2.15
C ALA A 255 -11.76 -4.84 2.90
N ASN A 256 -10.52 -4.43 2.65
CA ASN A 256 -9.89 -3.27 3.28
C ASN A 256 -10.24 -1.93 2.58
N THR A 257 -11.50 -1.76 2.18
CA THR A 257 -11.92 -0.66 1.28
C THR A 257 -11.52 0.72 1.80
N GLU A 258 -11.73 1.00 3.09
CA GLU A 258 -11.40 2.30 3.68
C GLU A 258 -9.89 2.58 3.67
N ASP A 259 -9.08 1.60 4.10
CA ASP A 259 -7.62 1.74 4.10
C ASP A 259 -7.07 1.88 2.69
N ALA A 260 -7.64 1.15 1.72
CA ALA A 260 -7.27 1.25 0.32
C ALA A 260 -7.56 2.64 -0.28
N ILE A 261 -8.69 3.26 0.10
CA ILE A 261 -9.01 4.63 -0.31
C ILE A 261 -8.00 5.62 0.29
N LYS A 262 -7.74 5.53 1.59
CA LYS A 262 -6.77 6.40 2.27
C LYS A 262 -5.37 6.25 1.68
N ALA A 263 -4.95 5.03 1.36
CA ALA A 263 -3.67 4.78 0.69
C ALA A 263 -3.61 5.42 -0.71
N ALA A 264 -4.66 5.22 -1.52
CA ALA A 264 -4.73 5.80 -2.87
C ALA A 264 -4.68 7.34 -2.87
N LEU A 265 -5.33 7.98 -1.90
CA LEU A 265 -5.30 9.44 -1.73
C LEU A 265 -3.92 9.92 -1.29
N LYS A 266 -3.30 9.22 -0.35
CA LYS A 266 -1.94 9.53 0.13
C LYS A 266 -0.90 9.44 -1.00
N ASP A 267 -1.02 8.42 -1.86
CA ASP A 267 -0.12 8.27 -3.03
C ASP A 267 -0.23 9.46 -3.99
N GLN A 268 -1.41 10.08 -4.09
CA GLN A 268 -1.64 11.31 -4.84
C GLN A 268 -1.35 12.60 -4.05
N LYS A 269 -0.83 12.48 -2.82
CA LYS A 269 -0.55 13.60 -1.91
C LYS A 269 -1.82 14.41 -1.57
N ILE A 270 -2.94 13.73 -1.46
CA ILE A 270 -4.22 14.29 -1.05
C ILE A 270 -4.45 13.96 0.42
N ASP A 271 -4.57 15.00 1.23
CA ASP A 271 -4.81 14.86 2.66
C ASP A 271 -6.29 14.60 2.97
N VAL A 272 -6.53 13.67 3.89
CA VAL A 272 -7.85 13.40 4.46
C VAL A 272 -7.92 14.05 5.83
N ASN A 273 -8.92 14.91 6.06
CA ASN A 273 -9.08 15.56 7.35
C ASN A 273 -9.59 14.57 8.44
N PRO A 274 -9.57 14.94 9.75
CA PRO A 274 -9.96 14.05 10.83
C PRO A 274 -11.41 13.53 10.76
N VAL A 275 -12.30 14.22 10.04
CA VAL A 275 -13.71 13.82 9.86
C VAL A 275 -13.95 13.08 8.53
N GLY A 276 -12.87 12.75 7.81
CA GLY A 276 -12.90 11.89 6.62
C GLY A 276 -13.10 12.61 5.28
N TYR A 277 -13.08 13.94 5.22
CA TYR A 277 -13.21 14.68 3.96
C TYR A 277 -11.85 14.93 3.28
N PHE A 278 -11.86 14.91 1.97
CA PHE A 278 -10.71 15.22 1.14
C PHE A 278 -11.11 16.02 -0.11
N LYS A 279 -10.19 16.84 -0.63
CA LYS A 279 -10.37 17.54 -1.90
C LYS A 279 -10.31 16.51 -3.03
N ALA A 280 -11.43 16.29 -3.70
CA ALA A 280 -11.53 15.20 -4.66
C ALA A 280 -10.84 15.54 -5.99
N PRO A 281 -10.01 14.64 -6.56
CA PRO A 281 -9.63 14.71 -7.97
C PRO A 281 -10.82 14.25 -8.83
N HIS A 282 -10.77 14.53 -10.14
CA HIS A 282 -11.82 14.06 -11.05
C HIS A 282 -11.90 12.53 -11.10
N THR A 283 -10.76 11.85 -11.06
CA THR A 283 -10.67 10.39 -11.00
C THR A 283 -9.49 9.93 -10.14
N PHE A 284 -9.64 8.79 -9.48
CA PHE A 284 -8.55 8.08 -8.81
C PHE A 284 -8.83 6.59 -8.74
N THR A 285 -7.80 5.78 -8.65
CA THR A 285 -7.93 4.32 -8.58
C THR A 285 -7.67 3.84 -7.16
N VAL A 286 -8.58 3.01 -6.65
CA VAL A 286 -8.51 2.37 -5.33
C VAL A 286 -8.26 0.88 -5.52
N ASN A 287 -7.18 0.35 -4.95
CA ASN A 287 -6.85 -1.06 -4.99
C ASN A 287 -7.42 -1.78 -3.75
N VAL A 288 -8.68 -2.21 -3.86
CA VAL A 288 -9.39 -2.89 -2.76
C VAL A 288 -8.89 -4.31 -2.64
N LYS A 289 -8.40 -4.70 -1.47
CA LYS A 289 -7.88 -6.04 -1.19
C LYS A 289 -8.76 -6.77 -0.19
N ALA A 290 -9.01 -8.03 -0.45
CA ALA A 290 -9.61 -8.96 0.51
C ALA A 290 -8.70 -10.16 0.72
N THR A 291 -8.59 -10.62 1.97
CA THR A 291 -7.75 -11.75 2.34
C THR A 291 -8.58 -12.76 3.10
N SER A 292 -8.46 -14.03 2.74
CA SER A 292 -9.12 -15.12 3.43
C SER A 292 -8.46 -15.37 4.79
N ASN A 293 -9.28 -15.40 5.83
CA ASN A 293 -8.84 -15.75 7.19
C ASN A 293 -8.62 -17.25 7.36
N THR A 294 -9.08 -18.08 6.40
CA THR A 294 -8.97 -19.54 6.49
C THR A 294 -7.70 -20.08 5.83
N ASN A 295 -7.28 -19.51 4.69
CA ASN A 295 -6.11 -19.99 3.96
C ASN A 295 -5.10 -18.91 3.56
N GLY A 296 -5.34 -17.67 3.96
CA GLY A 296 -4.42 -16.54 3.71
C GLY A 296 -4.36 -16.05 2.25
N LYS A 297 -5.09 -16.69 1.32
CA LYS A 297 -5.12 -16.20 -0.06
C LYS A 297 -5.84 -14.86 -0.16
N SER A 298 -5.44 -14.04 -1.10
CA SER A 298 -6.01 -12.73 -1.31
C SER A 298 -6.28 -12.42 -2.78
N ALA A 299 -7.20 -11.50 -3.01
CA ALA A 299 -7.44 -10.88 -4.31
C ALA A 299 -7.44 -9.36 -4.16
N THR A 300 -7.12 -8.66 -5.25
CA THR A 300 -7.17 -7.21 -5.32
C THR A 300 -8.05 -6.80 -6.50
N LEU A 301 -8.98 -5.87 -6.24
CA LEU A 301 -9.84 -5.26 -7.25
C LEU A 301 -9.43 -3.79 -7.42
N PRO A 302 -8.82 -3.39 -8.53
CA PRO A 302 -8.68 -1.99 -8.87
C PRO A 302 -10.03 -1.40 -9.23
N VAL A 303 -10.45 -0.36 -8.49
CA VAL A 303 -11.71 0.35 -8.70
C VAL A 303 -11.41 1.79 -9.09
N VAL A 304 -11.82 2.20 -10.28
CA VAL A 304 -11.76 3.59 -10.71
C VAL A 304 -12.93 4.35 -10.09
N VAL A 305 -12.62 5.33 -9.27
CA VAL A 305 -13.59 6.26 -8.68
C VAL A 305 -13.63 7.52 -9.55
N THR A 306 -14.79 7.88 -10.07
CA THR A 306 -15.01 9.11 -10.83
C THR A 306 -15.83 10.09 -10.02
N VAL A 307 -15.45 11.35 -10.02
CA VAL A 307 -16.16 12.47 -9.38
C VAL A 307 -16.60 13.44 -10.48
N PRO A 308 -17.74 13.21 -11.12
CA PRO A 308 -18.11 13.84 -12.38
C PRO A 308 -18.34 15.36 -12.25
N ASN A 309 -18.68 15.86 -11.08
CA ASN A 309 -18.88 17.28 -10.80
C ASN A 309 -17.59 18.01 -10.36
N VAL A 310 -16.43 17.35 -10.42
CA VAL A 310 -15.11 17.98 -10.29
C VAL A 310 -14.49 18.09 -11.68
N ALA A 311 -13.92 19.26 -11.98
CA ALA A 311 -13.30 19.50 -13.28
C ALA A 311 -12.17 18.50 -13.57
N GLU A 312 -12.11 18.00 -14.79
CA GLU A 312 -10.97 17.19 -15.23
C GLU A 312 -9.69 18.02 -15.19
N PRO A 313 -8.55 17.44 -14.82
CA PRO A 313 -7.27 18.14 -14.86
C PRO A 313 -6.95 18.54 -16.29
N THR A 314 -6.66 19.83 -16.48
CA THR A 314 -6.19 20.37 -17.74
C THR A 314 -4.66 20.48 -17.73
N VAL A 315 -4.05 20.23 -18.87
CA VAL A 315 -2.61 20.46 -19.03
C VAL A 315 -2.36 21.92 -19.38
N GLU A 316 -1.23 22.44 -18.89
CA GLU A 316 -0.78 23.77 -19.32
C GLU A 316 -0.54 23.76 -20.84
N SER A 317 -1.06 24.75 -21.51
CA SER A 317 -0.88 24.89 -22.97
C SER A 317 -0.56 26.32 -23.37
N VAL A 318 0.17 26.44 -24.45
CA VAL A 318 0.49 27.71 -25.08
C VAL A 318 -0.09 27.74 -26.49
N SER A 319 -0.64 28.89 -26.87
CA SER A 319 -1.10 29.09 -28.25
C SER A 319 0.09 29.44 -29.13
N LYS A 320 0.25 28.71 -30.23
CA LYS A 320 1.32 28.92 -31.23
C LYS A 320 0.71 29.12 -32.59
N THR A 321 1.36 29.94 -33.43
CA THR A 321 0.97 30.18 -34.81
C THR A 321 1.74 29.27 -35.75
N ILE A 322 1.02 28.64 -36.67
CA ILE A 322 1.62 27.79 -37.72
C ILE A 322 2.24 28.70 -38.78
N MET A 323 3.55 28.60 -39.00
CA MET A 323 4.29 29.40 -39.97
C MET A 323 4.36 28.77 -41.37
N HIS A 324 4.21 27.44 -41.44
CA HIS A 324 4.13 26.67 -42.68
C HIS A 324 3.03 25.62 -42.56
N ASN A 325 2.31 25.32 -43.67
CA ASN A 325 1.31 24.23 -43.61
C ASN A 325 1.87 22.98 -42.95
N ALA A 326 1.22 22.50 -41.93
CA ALA A 326 1.68 21.41 -41.07
C ALA A 326 0.71 20.23 -41.11
N TYR A 327 1.23 19.03 -40.88
CA TYR A 327 0.44 17.84 -40.68
C TYR A 327 0.56 17.38 -39.24
N TYR A 328 -0.42 16.62 -38.78
CA TYR A 328 -0.36 15.93 -37.51
C TYR A 328 0.39 14.61 -37.65
N TYR A 329 1.13 14.25 -36.61
CA TYR A 329 1.87 13.01 -36.47
C TYR A 329 1.47 12.33 -35.15
N ASP A 330 1.57 11.02 -35.07
CA ASP A 330 1.41 10.27 -33.82
C ASP A 330 2.74 10.23 -33.03
N LYS A 331 2.71 9.54 -31.87
CA LYS A 331 3.89 9.33 -31.01
C LYS A 331 5.05 8.58 -31.70
N ASP A 332 4.81 7.93 -32.84
CA ASP A 332 5.81 7.20 -33.63
C ASP A 332 6.29 8.03 -34.85
N ALA A 333 5.90 9.30 -34.93
CA ALA A 333 6.12 10.23 -36.03
C ALA A 333 5.51 9.77 -37.36
N LYS A 334 4.46 8.96 -37.33
CA LYS A 334 3.65 8.64 -38.49
C LYS A 334 2.57 9.67 -38.68
N ARG A 335 2.31 10.05 -39.92
CA ARG A 335 1.28 11.04 -40.24
C ARG A 335 -0.11 10.54 -39.87
N VAL A 336 -0.86 11.36 -39.14
CA VAL A 336 -2.25 11.11 -38.73
C VAL A 336 -3.18 11.83 -39.69
N GLY A 337 -3.93 11.08 -40.46
CA GLY A 337 -4.91 11.62 -41.42
C GLY A 337 -4.30 12.34 -42.63
N THR A 338 -5.16 12.96 -43.44
CA THR A 338 -4.79 13.68 -44.66
C THR A 338 -4.84 15.20 -44.49
N ASP A 339 -5.50 15.69 -43.44
CA ASP A 339 -5.74 17.08 -43.22
C ASP A 339 -4.46 17.82 -42.79
N SER A 340 -4.34 19.06 -43.27
CA SER A 340 -3.23 19.95 -42.89
C SER A 340 -3.73 21.17 -42.12
N VAL A 341 -2.99 21.52 -41.08
CA VAL A 341 -3.15 22.81 -40.41
C VAL A 341 -2.57 23.91 -41.31
N LYS A 342 -3.36 24.84 -41.67
CA LYS A 342 -2.96 25.91 -42.62
C LYS A 342 -2.02 26.91 -41.96
N ARG A 343 -1.18 27.53 -42.77
CA ARG A 343 -0.33 28.65 -42.37
C ARG A 343 -1.18 29.72 -41.70
N TYR A 344 -0.66 30.30 -40.65
CA TYR A 344 -1.28 31.32 -39.80
C TYR A 344 -2.46 30.84 -38.92
N ALA A 345 -2.82 29.56 -38.98
CA ALA A 345 -3.75 29.01 -37.99
C ALA A 345 -3.10 28.96 -36.62
N SER A 346 -3.92 29.14 -35.60
CA SER A 346 -3.50 28.97 -34.20
C SER A 346 -3.68 27.52 -33.76
N VAL A 347 -2.76 27.04 -32.96
CA VAL A 347 -2.84 25.69 -32.36
C VAL A 347 -2.39 25.76 -30.90
N SER A 348 -3.14 25.10 -30.00
CA SER A 348 -2.73 24.93 -28.61
C SER A 348 -1.82 23.71 -28.49
N VAL A 349 -0.66 23.91 -27.87
CA VAL A 349 0.34 22.86 -27.70
C VAL A 349 0.92 22.89 -26.28
N LEU A 350 1.53 21.80 -25.84
CA LEU A 350 2.31 21.82 -24.60
C LEU A 350 3.47 22.83 -24.71
N PRO A 351 3.85 23.50 -23.60
CA PRO A 351 4.94 24.48 -23.61
C PRO A 351 6.27 23.92 -24.08
N ASN A 352 6.53 22.67 -23.75
CA ASN A 352 7.78 21.96 -24.05
C ASN A 352 7.65 21.08 -25.29
N THR A 353 8.70 21.03 -26.08
CA THR A 353 8.80 20.13 -27.23
C THR A 353 9.27 18.73 -26.81
N THR A 354 8.94 17.73 -27.63
CA THR A 354 9.46 16.36 -27.50
C THR A 354 10.23 15.98 -28.78
N THR A 355 11.23 15.10 -28.64
CA THR A 355 11.99 14.59 -29.79
C THR A 355 11.48 13.20 -30.14
N ILE A 356 11.04 13.02 -31.41
CA ILE A 356 10.58 11.74 -31.94
C ILE A 356 11.39 11.47 -33.20
N ASN A 357 12.09 10.34 -33.28
CA ASN A 357 12.92 9.94 -34.43
C ASN A 357 13.90 11.04 -34.89
N GLY A 358 14.54 11.73 -33.92
CA GLY A 358 15.55 12.77 -34.18
C GLY A 358 14.98 14.12 -34.65
N LYS A 359 13.67 14.29 -34.69
CA LYS A 359 12.99 15.55 -35.00
C LYS A 359 12.22 16.06 -33.79
N THR A 360 12.13 17.38 -33.67
CA THR A 360 11.44 18.05 -32.54
C THR A 360 9.99 18.34 -32.92
N TYR A 361 9.08 18.05 -31.99
CA TYR A 361 7.64 18.22 -32.16
C TYR A 361 7.02 18.90 -30.94
N TYR A 362 5.95 19.65 -31.17
CA TYR A 362 5.02 20.08 -30.13
C TYR A 362 3.84 19.10 -30.07
N GLN A 363 3.47 18.68 -28.86
CA GLN A 363 2.27 17.87 -28.65
C GLN A 363 1.05 18.79 -28.60
N VAL A 364 0.01 18.47 -29.32
CA VAL A 364 -1.23 19.25 -29.43
C VAL A 364 -2.06 19.07 -28.16
N VAL A 365 -2.69 20.15 -27.73
CA VAL A 365 -3.66 20.18 -26.63
C VAL A 365 -5.04 20.50 -27.19
N GLU A 366 -5.99 19.60 -27.02
CA GLU A 366 -7.39 19.77 -27.39
C GLU A 366 -8.26 19.70 -26.12
N ASN A 367 -9.12 20.68 -25.90
CA ASN A 367 -10.00 20.74 -24.71
C ASN A 367 -9.26 20.57 -23.38
N GLY A 368 -8.07 21.17 -23.26
CA GLY A 368 -7.24 21.08 -22.06
C GLY A 368 -6.54 19.74 -21.83
N LYS A 369 -6.57 18.83 -22.80
CA LYS A 369 -5.90 17.52 -22.74
C LYS A 369 -4.84 17.41 -23.82
N ALA A 370 -3.65 16.88 -23.47
CA ALA A 370 -2.67 16.49 -24.46
C ALA A 370 -3.19 15.28 -25.24
N VAL A 371 -3.28 15.40 -26.55
CA VAL A 371 -3.74 14.32 -27.45
C VAL A 371 -2.57 13.69 -28.18
N ASP A 372 -2.76 12.47 -28.72
CA ASP A 372 -1.73 11.80 -29.52
C ASP A 372 -1.63 12.39 -30.94
N LYS A 373 -1.43 13.71 -30.98
CA LYS A 373 -1.17 14.49 -32.19
C LYS A 373 0.02 15.41 -31.95
N TYR A 374 0.93 15.40 -32.87
CA TYR A 374 2.18 16.16 -32.79
C TYR A 374 2.37 16.99 -34.04
N ILE A 375 2.90 18.19 -33.91
CA ILE A 375 3.25 19.09 -35.01
C ILE A 375 4.76 19.31 -34.98
N ASN A 376 5.42 19.16 -36.13
CA ASN A 376 6.86 19.43 -36.23
C ASN A 376 7.17 20.88 -35.84
N ALA A 377 8.07 21.06 -34.87
CA ALA A 377 8.40 22.38 -34.34
C ALA A 377 8.92 23.36 -35.41
N ALA A 378 9.55 22.87 -36.47
CA ALA A 378 10.01 23.69 -37.56
C ALA A 378 8.85 24.42 -38.33
N ASN A 379 7.64 23.86 -38.27
CA ASN A 379 6.45 24.49 -38.86
C ASN A 379 5.86 25.64 -37.99
N ILE A 380 6.33 25.73 -36.74
CA ILE A 380 5.91 26.73 -35.75
C ILE A 380 7.04 27.73 -35.51
N ASP A 381 8.17 27.25 -35.01
CA ASP A 381 9.29 28.10 -34.58
C ASP A 381 10.22 28.48 -35.75
N GLY A 382 10.01 27.89 -36.94
CA GLY A 382 10.89 28.02 -38.10
C GLY A 382 12.18 27.24 -37.95
N THR A 383 13.02 27.27 -38.96
CA THR A 383 14.35 26.68 -38.96
C THR A 383 15.38 27.78 -38.83
N LYS A 384 16.18 27.78 -37.78
CA LYS A 384 17.31 28.72 -37.65
C LYS A 384 18.29 28.49 -38.79
N ARG A 385 18.63 29.56 -39.53
CA ARG A 385 19.62 29.54 -40.57
C ARG A 385 20.59 30.70 -40.39
N THR A 386 21.85 30.47 -40.67
CA THR A 386 22.83 31.55 -40.74
C THR A 386 22.61 32.30 -42.04
N LEU A 387 22.45 33.65 -41.94
CA LEU A 387 22.36 34.51 -43.10
C LEU A 387 23.69 34.45 -43.87
N LYS A 388 23.64 34.22 -45.16
CA LYS A 388 24.83 34.23 -46.03
C LYS A 388 25.25 35.64 -46.43
N HIS A 389 24.32 36.64 -46.30
CA HIS A 389 24.53 38.04 -46.60
C HIS A 389 23.83 38.90 -45.59
N ASN A 390 24.22 40.17 -45.49
CA ASN A 390 23.56 41.14 -44.63
C ASN A 390 22.07 41.28 -45.03
N ALA A 391 21.19 41.27 -44.04
CA ALA A 391 19.76 41.45 -44.25
C ALA A 391 19.26 42.62 -43.39
N TYR A 392 18.34 43.43 -43.93
CA TYR A 392 17.66 44.45 -43.16
C TYR A 392 16.41 43.89 -42.50
N VAL A 393 16.16 44.29 -41.27
CA VAL A 393 14.90 44.01 -40.57
C VAL A 393 13.97 45.20 -40.78
N TYR A 394 12.82 44.96 -41.36
CA TYR A 394 11.79 45.98 -41.54
C TYR A 394 10.77 45.86 -40.40
N ALA A 395 10.36 46.99 -39.83
CA ALA A 395 9.21 47.00 -38.93
C ALA A 395 7.93 46.74 -39.73
N SER A 396 7.04 45.95 -39.22
CA SER A 396 5.71 45.64 -39.77
C SER A 396 4.71 46.72 -39.40
#